data_4f9c2118eb37fdd8564179ad510a9d4a
#
_entry.id   4f9c2118eb37fdd8564179ad510a9d4a
#
_cell.length_a   1.000
_cell.length_b   1.000
_cell.length_c   1.000
_cell.angle_alpha   90.00
_cell.angle_beta   90.00
_cell.angle_gamma   90.00
#
_symmetry.space_group_name_H-M   'P 1'
#
loop_
_entity.id
_entity.type
_entity.pdbx_description
1 polymer ?
#
loop_
_entity_poly.entity_id
_entity_poly.type
_entity_poly.pdbx_seq_one_letter_code
_entity_poly.pdbx_strand_id
1 'polypeptide(L)'
;MLRDSIDYKGTAVGKLFRRFLFPTVMGMVFSAVFVITDGIFVGRGIGSDALAAVNLTAPLFTLGTGLGLMFGMGGSVVASVNLAQGKRRVAQINITQSLFVPALLIVLLSALLILCHKPLLLLLGTPPELMVPAREYLVWFTLFLTPLAVFNILMFIVRLDGAPRFAMACNIMAASINIVLDYLFIFEFGWGLAGAAIATGVGYIVGSGVMLRYMLRHSRTLHFVKFKTSYKSLRLTARNLGYMTYIGFPALLSELAISCLMVVGNYTFIRYTGKDGVAAYSIACYIFPIIFMVYNGIIQSAQPIISYNYGAGLMRRGRDAFAMALGTAFVCGLAVFG
;
A
#
# COMPACT_ATOMS: atom_id res chain seq x y z
N MET A 1 -19.75 -8.51 -14.29
CA MET A 1 -18.56 -9.38 -14.03
C MET A 1 -17.64 -8.84 -12.93
N LEU A 2 -18.15 -8.14 -11.92
CA LEU A 2 -17.31 -7.44 -10.93
C LEU A 2 -17.02 -8.26 -9.65
N ARG A 3 -17.63 -9.43 -9.50
CA ARG A 3 -17.51 -10.25 -8.29
C ARG A 3 -17.45 -11.72 -8.61
N ASP A 4 -16.48 -12.39 -7.99
CA ASP A 4 -16.42 -13.84 -7.91
C ASP A 4 -17.21 -14.31 -6.67
N SER A 5 -18.17 -15.22 -6.82
CA SER A 5 -18.79 -15.88 -5.66
C SER A 5 -17.72 -16.73 -4.97
N ILE A 6 -17.15 -16.21 -3.87
CA ILE A 6 -16.07 -16.88 -3.14
C ILE A 6 -16.68 -17.55 -1.90
N ASP A 7 -16.66 -18.88 -1.91
CA ASP A 7 -16.96 -19.68 -0.73
C ASP A 7 -15.62 -20.09 -0.06
N TYR A 8 -15.30 -19.41 1.04
CA TYR A 8 -14.07 -19.64 1.80
C TYR A 8 -14.06 -21.00 2.52
N LYS A 9 -15.24 -21.60 2.79
CA LYS A 9 -15.36 -22.88 3.51
C LYS A 9 -15.42 -24.08 2.56
N GLY A 10 -16.21 -24.00 1.51
CA GLY A 10 -16.48 -25.14 0.61
C GLY A 10 -15.46 -25.30 -0.52
N THR A 11 -14.83 -24.20 -0.97
CA THR A 11 -13.87 -24.27 -2.08
C THR A 11 -12.53 -24.87 -1.62
N ALA A 12 -11.93 -25.76 -2.43
CA ALA A 12 -10.58 -26.30 -2.17
C ALA A 12 -9.55 -25.18 -2.02
N VAL A 13 -8.67 -25.28 -1.00
CA VAL A 13 -7.71 -24.23 -0.62
C VAL A 13 -6.82 -23.83 -1.79
N GLY A 14 -6.28 -24.79 -2.57
CA GLY A 14 -5.41 -24.51 -3.70
C GLY A 14 -6.12 -23.77 -4.85
N LYS A 15 -7.42 -24.06 -5.10
CA LYS A 15 -8.22 -23.34 -6.08
C LYS A 15 -8.50 -21.91 -5.61
N LEU A 16 -8.79 -21.77 -4.32
CA LEU A 16 -9.03 -20.49 -3.67
C LEU A 16 -7.77 -19.62 -3.69
N PHE A 17 -6.62 -20.18 -3.30
CA PHE A 17 -5.34 -19.50 -3.29
C PHE A 17 -4.95 -18.98 -4.68
N ARG A 18 -5.02 -19.83 -5.72
CA ARG A 18 -4.74 -19.42 -7.11
C ARG A 18 -5.66 -18.30 -7.61
N ARG A 19 -6.93 -18.31 -7.18
CA ARG A 19 -7.92 -17.27 -7.53
C ARG A 19 -7.59 -15.90 -6.93
N PHE A 20 -6.91 -15.86 -5.78
CA PHE A 20 -6.40 -14.63 -5.17
C PHE A 20 -5.00 -14.27 -5.65
N LEU A 21 -4.12 -15.26 -5.79
CA LEU A 21 -2.72 -15.08 -6.10
C LEU A 21 -2.52 -14.34 -7.43
N PHE A 22 -3.10 -14.87 -8.50
CA PHE A 22 -2.90 -14.31 -9.83
C PHE A 22 -3.31 -12.84 -9.94
N PRO A 23 -4.54 -12.43 -9.58
CA PRO A 23 -4.91 -11.01 -9.64
C PRO A 23 -4.06 -10.13 -8.73
N THR A 24 -3.73 -10.61 -7.53
CA THR A 24 -3.00 -9.79 -6.56
C THR A 24 -1.55 -9.57 -7.00
N VAL A 25 -0.85 -10.63 -7.42
CA VAL A 25 0.53 -10.53 -7.91
C VAL A 25 0.60 -9.69 -9.19
N MET A 26 -0.32 -9.90 -10.14
CA MET A 26 -0.38 -9.07 -11.35
C MET A 26 -0.59 -7.59 -11.01
N GLY A 27 -1.49 -7.28 -10.09
CA GLY A 27 -1.67 -5.91 -9.61
C GLY A 27 -0.39 -5.32 -9.03
N MET A 28 0.36 -6.09 -8.24
CA MET A 28 1.64 -5.65 -7.65
C MET A 28 2.74 -5.46 -8.71
N VAL A 29 2.81 -6.33 -9.71
CA VAL A 29 3.75 -6.16 -10.83
C VAL A 29 3.46 -4.88 -11.61
N PHE A 30 2.19 -4.56 -11.87
CA PHE A 30 1.83 -3.28 -12.49
C PHE A 30 2.20 -2.07 -11.61
N SER A 31 2.07 -2.20 -10.28
CA SER A 31 2.54 -1.14 -9.36
C SER A 31 4.07 -0.98 -9.43
N ALA A 32 4.83 -2.06 -9.60
CA ALA A 32 6.28 -1.97 -9.78
C ALA A 32 6.65 -1.27 -11.09
N VAL A 33 5.97 -1.61 -12.20
CA VAL A 33 6.17 -0.94 -13.50
C VAL A 33 5.88 0.56 -13.38
N PHE A 34 4.80 0.92 -12.70
CA PHE A 34 4.48 2.32 -12.43
C PHE A 34 5.62 3.05 -11.71
N VAL A 35 6.13 2.52 -10.59
CA VAL A 35 7.20 3.15 -9.81
C VAL A 35 8.46 3.37 -10.66
N ILE A 36 8.82 2.40 -11.52
CA ILE A 36 9.97 2.52 -12.42
C ILE A 36 9.71 3.61 -13.48
N THR A 37 8.52 3.63 -14.07
CA THR A 37 8.15 4.58 -15.12
C THR A 37 8.15 6.01 -14.57
N ASP A 38 7.59 6.22 -13.39
CA ASP A 38 7.61 7.51 -12.67
C ASP A 38 9.05 7.99 -12.44
N GLY A 39 9.94 7.12 -11.94
CA GLY A 39 11.35 7.45 -11.77
C GLY A 39 12.06 7.81 -13.09
N ILE A 40 11.75 7.12 -14.19
CA ILE A 40 12.29 7.43 -15.52
C ILE A 40 11.79 8.80 -16.01
N PHE A 41 10.50 9.09 -15.84
CA PHE A 41 9.91 10.35 -16.27
C PHE A 41 10.46 11.53 -15.47
N VAL A 42 10.57 11.41 -14.15
CA VAL A 42 11.21 12.43 -13.31
C VAL A 42 12.66 12.63 -13.70
N GLY A 43 13.44 11.56 -13.84
CA GLY A 43 14.88 11.65 -14.16
C GLY A 43 15.15 12.23 -15.54
N ARG A 44 14.34 11.87 -16.58
CA ARG A 44 14.53 12.39 -17.95
C ARG A 44 13.85 13.72 -18.20
N GLY A 45 12.69 13.95 -17.60
CA GLY A 45 11.89 15.14 -17.87
C GLY A 45 12.28 16.35 -17.02
N ILE A 46 12.80 16.12 -15.80
CA ILE A 46 13.11 17.20 -14.88
C ILE A 46 14.62 17.25 -14.60
N GLY A 47 15.27 16.09 -14.39
CA GLY A 47 16.71 15.99 -14.17
C GLY A 47 17.11 15.20 -12.93
N SER A 48 18.44 15.06 -12.75
CA SER A 48 19.04 14.26 -11.67
C SER A 48 18.72 14.80 -10.28
N ASP A 49 18.68 16.12 -10.11
CA ASP A 49 18.42 16.77 -8.81
C ASP A 49 16.98 16.53 -8.36
N ALA A 50 16.04 16.51 -9.31
CA ALA A 50 14.65 16.17 -9.03
C ALA A 50 14.50 14.70 -8.60
N LEU A 51 15.20 13.79 -9.28
CA LEU A 51 15.22 12.37 -8.90
C LEU A 51 15.83 12.17 -7.50
N ALA A 52 16.89 12.90 -7.19
CA ALA A 52 17.50 12.89 -5.85
C ALA A 52 16.53 13.43 -4.79
N ALA A 53 15.79 14.51 -5.09
CA ALA A 53 14.79 15.07 -4.19
C ALA A 53 13.63 14.09 -3.91
N VAL A 54 13.13 13.38 -4.94
CA VAL A 54 12.12 12.31 -4.79
C VAL A 54 12.66 11.19 -3.90
N ASN A 55 13.89 10.72 -4.13
CA ASN A 55 14.49 9.66 -3.33
C ASN A 55 14.68 10.04 -1.86
N LEU A 56 15.05 11.31 -1.57
CA LEU A 56 15.17 11.83 -0.20
C LEU A 56 13.82 11.84 0.53
N THR A 57 12.72 12.04 -0.20
CA THR A 57 11.37 12.05 0.36
C THR A 57 10.69 10.68 0.31
N ALA A 58 11.29 9.65 -0.29
CA ALA A 58 10.77 8.30 -0.36
C ALA A 58 10.35 7.68 0.99
N PRO A 59 10.99 7.99 2.15
CA PRO A 59 10.50 7.56 3.46
C PRO A 59 9.07 7.99 3.78
N LEU A 60 8.59 9.10 3.22
CA LEU A 60 7.18 9.52 3.39
C LEU A 60 6.22 8.65 2.59
N PHE A 61 6.63 8.24 1.38
CA PHE A 61 5.86 7.31 0.56
C PHE A 61 5.71 5.96 1.27
N THR A 62 6.81 5.40 1.78
CA THR A 62 6.79 4.13 2.51
C THR A 62 6.02 4.22 3.82
N LEU A 63 6.07 5.35 4.52
CA LEU A 63 5.25 5.60 5.71
C LEU A 63 3.75 5.59 5.36
N GLY A 64 3.34 6.33 4.32
CA GLY A 64 1.94 6.37 3.86
C GLY A 64 1.43 5.02 3.40
N THR A 65 2.22 4.30 2.60
CA THR A 65 1.92 2.94 2.16
C THR A 65 1.85 2.00 3.35
N GLY A 66 2.83 2.03 4.24
CA GLY A 66 2.90 1.20 5.43
C GLY A 66 1.71 1.40 6.39
N LEU A 67 1.28 2.64 6.61
CA LEU A 67 0.08 2.95 7.39
C LEU A 67 -1.18 2.39 6.70
N GLY A 68 -1.30 2.55 5.39
CA GLY A 68 -2.38 1.98 4.60
C GLY A 68 -2.42 0.45 4.68
N LEU A 69 -1.27 -0.22 4.56
CA LEU A 69 -1.14 -1.67 4.69
C LEU A 69 -1.43 -2.13 6.12
N MET A 70 -0.95 -1.43 7.14
CA MET A 70 -1.19 -1.76 8.55
C MET A 70 -2.69 -1.78 8.87
N PHE A 71 -3.41 -0.73 8.57
CA PHE A 71 -4.85 -0.67 8.85
C PHE A 71 -5.69 -1.48 7.87
N GLY A 72 -5.27 -1.61 6.63
CA GLY A 72 -5.91 -2.46 5.62
C GLY A 72 -5.82 -3.93 5.98
N MET A 73 -4.62 -4.43 6.29
CA MET A 73 -4.38 -5.80 6.71
C MET A 73 -5.02 -6.09 8.06
N GLY A 74 -4.74 -5.26 9.08
CA GLY A 74 -5.28 -5.45 10.42
C GLY A 74 -6.81 -5.42 10.45
N GLY A 75 -7.42 -4.43 9.78
CA GLY A 75 -8.87 -4.31 9.65
C GLY A 75 -9.51 -5.48 8.90
N SER A 76 -8.88 -5.91 7.80
CA SER A 76 -9.33 -7.06 7.01
C SER A 76 -9.26 -8.37 7.80
N VAL A 77 -8.19 -8.61 8.56
CA VAL A 77 -8.07 -9.82 9.42
C VAL A 77 -9.14 -9.84 10.49
N VAL A 78 -9.31 -8.75 11.25
CA VAL A 78 -10.33 -8.69 12.32
C VAL A 78 -11.75 -8.83 11.76
N ALA A 79 -12.02 -8.19 10.62
CA ALA A 79 -13.31 -8.32 9.93
C ALA A 79 -13.55 -9.73 9.42
N SER A 80 -12.54 -10.37 8.84
CA SER A 80 -12.59 -11.73 8.29
C SER A 80 -12.91 -12.77 9.37
N VAL A 81 -12.25 -12.68 10.53
CA VAL A 81 -12.51 -13.56 11.69
C VAL A 81 -13.96 -13.42 12.18
N ASN A 82 -14.44 -12.18 12.34
CA ASN A 82 -15.83 -11.94 12.75
C ASN A 82 -16.84 -12.42 11.70
N LEU A 83 -16.54 -12.25 10.43
CA LEU A 83 -17.38 -12.74 9.32
C LEU A 83 -17.49 -14.27 9.34
N ALA A 84 -16.37 -14.97 9.56
CA ALA A 84 -16.33 -16.43 9.65
C ALA A 84 -17.12 -16.98 10.84
N GLN A 85 -17.21 -16.22 11.95
CA GLN A 85 -18.01 -16.51 13.14
C GLN A 85 -19.50 -16.15 12.97
N GLY A 86 -19.94 -15.69 11.80
CA GLY A 86 -21.31 -15.25 11.57
C GLY A 86 -21.63 -13.85 12.10
N LYS A 87 -20.69 -13.15 12.71
CA LYS A 87 -20.85 -11.82 13.31
C LYS A 87 -20.75 -10.71 12.26
N ARG A 88 -21.61 -10.77 11.23
CA ARG A 88 -21.55 -9.88 10.06
C ARG A 88 -21.57 -8.39 10.43
N ARG A 89 -22.41 -7.99 11.40
CA ARG A 89 -22.49 -6.57 11.83
C ARG A 89 -21.19 -6.08 12.45
N VAL A 90 -20.51 -6.93 13.21
CA VAL A 90 -19.21 -6.59 13.83
C VAL A 90 -18.13 -6.44 12.73
N ALA A 91 -18.12 -7.35 11.75
CA ALA A 91 -17.22 -7.24 10.60
C ALA A 91 -17.43 -5.93 9.83
N GLN A 92 -18.67 -5.49 9.60
CA GLN A 92 -19.01 -4.22 8.97
C GLN A 92 -18.53 -3.02 9.79
N ILE A 93 -18.64 -3.06 11.11
CA ILE A 93 -18.11 -2.02 12.00
C ILE A 93 -16.59 -1.98 11.88
N ASN A 94 -15.93 -3.13 11.88
CA ASN A 94 -14.46 -3.20 11.80
C ASN A 94 -13.93 -2.60 10.51
N ILE A 95 -14.49 -2.92 9.34
CA ILE A 95 -14.04 -2.31 8.07
C ILE A 95 -14.32 -0.81 8.01
N THR A 96 -15.42 -0.36 8.63
CA THR A 96 -15.74 1.06 8.69
C THR A 96 -14.70 1.79 9.56
N GLN A 97 -14.36 1.22 10.72
CA GLN A 97 -13.35 1.78 11.63
C GLN A 97 -11.95 1.76 11.00
N SER A 98 -11.57 0.67 10.32
CA SER A 98 -10.25 0.53 9.68
C SER A 98 -10.04 1.49 8.50
N LEU A 99 -11.10 2.03 7.90
CA LEU A 99 -11.01 3.00 6.82
C LEU A 99 -11.06 4.44 7.35
N PHE A 100 -12.14 4.81 8.05
CA PHE A 100 -12.41 6.22 8.34
C PHE A 100 -11.54 6.79 9.46
N VAL A 101 -11.22 5.99 10.50
CA VAL A 101 -10.41 6.51 11.61
C VAL A 101 -8.95 6.70 11.20
N PRO A 102 -8.29 5.73 10.54
CA PRO A 102 -6.94 5.96 10.03
C PRO A 102 -6.90 7.08 8.98
N ALA A 103 -7.90 7.20 8.09
CA ALA A 103 -7.95 8.31 7.14
C ALA A 103 -7.91 9.66 7.85
N LEU A 104 -8.71 9.84 8.91
CA LEU A 104 -8.69 11.06 9.72
C LEU A 104 -7.33 11.30 10.41
N LEU A 105 -6.75 10.24 10.99
CA LEU A 105 -5.44 10.34 11.64
C LEU A 105 -4.33 10.70 10.64
N ILE A 106 -4.39 10.16 9.42
CA ILE A 106 -3.41 10.45 8.37
C ILE A 106 -3.59 11.88 7.83
N VAL A 107 -4.82 12.41 7.75
CA VAL A 107 -5.04 13.84 7.44
C VAL A 107 -4.36 14.73 8.48
N LEU A 108 -4.51 14.42 9.76
CA LEU A 108 -3.85 15.18 10.84
C LEU A 108 -2.33 15.06 10.76
N LEU A 109 -1.83 13.85 10.48
CA LEU A 109 -0.40 13.60 10.25
C LEU A 109 0.11 14.39 9.06
N SER A 110 -0.61 14.40 7.94
CA SER A 110 -0.27 15.16 6.74
C SER A 110 -0.17 16.67 7.02
N ALA A 111 -1.14 17.21 7.77
CA ALA A 111 -1.08 18.61 8.20
C ALA A 111 0.16 18.90 9.06
N LEU A 112 0.48 18.01 10.01
CA LEU A 112 1.69 18.13 10.85
C LEU A 112 2.97 18.07 10.01
N LEU A 113 3.08 17.13 9.06
CA LEU A 113 4.24 16.97 8.19
C LEU A 113 4.45 18.21 7.30
N ILE A 114 3.38 18.81 6.78
CA ILE A 114 3.45 20.05 6.01
C ILE A 114 3.91 21.21 6.89
N LEU A 115 3.41 21.34 8.10
CA LEU A 115 3.83 22.39 9.04
C LEU A 115 5.29 22.22 9.47
N CYS A 116 5.75 20.99 9.63
CA CYS A 116 7.10 20.63 10.07
C CYS A 116 8.03 20.24 8.92
N HIS A 117 7.77 20.68 7.67
CA HIS A 117 8.54 20.24 6.51
C HIS A 117 10.04 20.57 6.60
N LYS A 118 10.42 21.73 7.14
CA LYS A 118 11.84 22.13 7.28
C LYS A 118 12.63 21.20 8.21
N PRO A 119 12.25 21.01 9.50
CA PRO A 119 12.97 20.08 10.37
C PRO A 119 12.95 18.64 9.85
N LEU A 120 11.90 18.23 9.16
CA LEU A 120 11.82 16.90 8.57
C LEU A 120 12.84 16.70 7.46
N LEU A 121 12.98 17.65 6.53
CA LEU A 121 13.98 17.59 5.46
C LEU A 121 15.42 17.62 6.00
N LEU A 122 15.68 18.39 7.06
CA LEU A 122 16.96 18.39 7.73
C LEU A 122 17.26 17.03 8.39
N LEU A 123 16.26 16.41 9.03
CA LEU A 123 16.38 15.07 9.61
C LEU A 123 16.67 14.00 8.55
N LEU A 124 16.10 14.14 7.36
CA LEU A 124 16.36 13.26 6.20
C LEU A 124 17.75 13.51 5.55
N GLY A 125 18.52 14.45 6.07
CA GLY A 125 19.86 14.75 5.57
C GLY A 125 19.87 15.48 4.23
N THR A 126 18.82 16.25 3.92
CA THR A 126 18.70 16.96 2.63
C THR A 126 19.77 18.03 2.50
N PRO A 127 20.64 17.99 1.46
CA PRO A 127 21.61 19.02 1.19
C PRO A 127 20.94 20.37 0.89
N PRO A 128 21.61 21.52 1.17
CA PRO A 128 21.05 22.85 0.92
C PRO A 128 20.60 23.06 -0.53
N GLU A 129 21.29 22.48 -1.48
CA GLU A 129 21.04 22.57 -2.93
C GLU A 129 19.73 21.88 -3.33
N LEU A 130 19.36 20.80 -2.64
CA LEU A 130 18.15 20.02 -2.89
C LEU A 130 16.97 20.43 -1.98
N MET A 131 17.15 21.41 -1.10
CA MET A 131 16.12 21.82 -0.13
C MET A 131 14.85 22.35 -0.81
N VAL A 132 15.00 23.12 -1.88
CA VAL A 132 13.85 23.70 -2.62
C VAL A 132 13.07 22.61 -3.35
N PRO A 133 13.68 21.78 -4.23
CA PRO A 133 12.96 20.73 -4.94
C PRO A 133 12.40 19.65 -3.98
N ALA A 134 13.12 19.29 -2.93
CA ALA A 134 12.63 18.33 -1.94
C ALA A 134 11.41 18.86 -1.16
N ARG A 135 11.40 20.16 -0.80
CA ARG A 135 10.25 20.81 -0.17
C ARG A 135 9.04 20.81 -1.09
N GLU A 136 9.24 21.19 -2.35
CA GLU A 136 8.14 21.24 -3.34
C GLU A 136 7.49 19.86 -3.47
N TYR A 137 8.26 18.83 -3.72
CA TYR A 137 7.73 17.47 -3.84
C TYR A 137 7.08 17.00 -2.53
N LEU A 138 7.72 17.21 -1.38
CA LEU A 138 7.20 16.82 -0.07
C LEU A 138 5.83 17.43 0.20
N VAL A 139 5.64 18.72 -0.04
CA VAL A 139 4.38 19.42 0.24
C VAL A 139 3.27 18.87 -0.64
N TRP A 140 3.49 18.79 -1.96
CA TRP A 140 2.49 18.25 -2.88
C TRP A 140 2.20 16.78 -2.60
N PHE A 141 3.20 15.96 -2.39
CA PHE A 141 3.02 14.53 -2.12
C PHE A 141 2.26 14.29 -0.80
N THR A 142 2.57 15.07 0.25
CA THR A 142 1.94 14.91 1.56
C THR A 142 0.43 15.20 1.52
N LEU A 143 -0.04 16.07 0.63
CA LEU A 143 -1.48 16.30 0.42
C LEU A 143 -2.19 15.01 -0.06
N PHE A 144 -1.49 14.14 -0.79
CA PHE A 144 -2.01 12.89 -1.33
C PHE A 144 -1.71 11.66 -0.46
N LEU A 145 -1.08 11.83 0.70
CA LEU A 145 -0.77 10.73 1.63
C LEU A 145 -2.04 10.00 2.10
N THR A 146 -3.10 10.75 2.37
CA THR A 146 -4.41 10.18 2.77
C THR A 146 -5.06 9.37 1.65
N PRO A 147 -5.22 9.85 0.42
CA PRO A 147 -5.67 9.03 -0.71
C PRO A 147 -4.86 7.76 -0.93
N LEU A 148 -3.52 7.82 -0.83
CA LEU A 148 -2.64 6.66 -0.90
C LEU A 148 -2.97 5.60 0.16
N ALA A 149 -3.08 6.01 1.42
CA ALA A 149 -3.40 5.09 2.51
C ALA A 149 -4.81 4.51 2.38
N VAL A 150 -5.80 5.34 2.04
CA VAL A 150 -7.19 4.92 1.78
C VAL A 150 -7.25 3.91 0.64
N PHE A 151 -6.51 4.12 -0.44
CA PHE A 151 -6.39 3.19 -1.55
C PHE A 151 -5.90 1.82 -1.07
N ASN A 152 -4.80 1.79 -0.32
CA ASN A 152 -4.25 0.55 0.22
C ASN A 152 -5.24 -0.17 1.16
N ILE A 153 -5.92 0.55 2.05
CA ILE A 153 -6.94 -0.02 2.95
C ILE A 153 -8.09 -0.64 2.14
N LEU A 154 -8.62 0.09 1.15
CA LEU A 154 -9.72 -0.39 0.31
C LEU A 154 -9.34 -1.62 -0.51
N MET A 155 -8.10 -1.75 -0.96
CA MET A 155 -7.59 -2.93 -1.65
C MET A 155 -7.79 -4.21 -0.81
N PHE A 156 -7.54 -4.17 0.51
CA PHE A 156 -7.77 -5.29 1.41
C PHE A 156 -9.27 -5.57 1.62
N ILE A 157 -10.06 -4.51 1.82
CA ILE A 157 -11.51 -4.64 2.07
C ILE A 157 -12.22 -5.22 0.84
N VAL A 158 -11.91 -4.73 -0.36
CA VAL A 158 -12.50 -5.21 -1.63
C VAL A 158 -12.13 -6.68 -1.89
N ARG A 159 -10.88 -7.08 -1.62
CA ARG A 159 -10.48 -8.49 -1.71
C ARG A 159 -11.24 -9.36 -0.72
N LEU A 160 -11.40 -8.91 0.52
CA LEU A 160 -12.17 -9.63 1.54
C LEU A 160 -13.64 -9.75 1.17
N ASP A 161 -14.24 -8.74 0.53
CA ASP A 161 -15.64 -8.81 0.02
C ASP A 161 -15.79 -9.79 -1.16
N GLY A 162 -14.70 -10.38 -1.65
CA GLY A 162 -14.68 -11.41 -2.69
C GLY A 162 -14.48 -10.89 -4.11
N ALA A 163 -13.85 -9.72 -4.28
CA ALA A 163 -13.61 -9.12 -5.59
C ALA A 163 -12.11 -8.85 -5.89
N PRO A 164 -11.22 -9.87 -5.82
CA PRO A 164 -9.78 -9.67 -6.04
C PRO A 164 -9.46 -9.19 -7.45
N ARG A 165 -10.21 -9.62 -8.48
CA ARG A 165 -10.04 -9.15 -9.86
C ARG A 165 -10.41 -7.68 -10.02
N PHE A 166 -11.44 -7.24 -9.31
CA PHE A 166 -11.82 -5.83 -9.32
C PHE A 166 -10.77 -4.96 -8.62
N ALA A 167 -10.23 -5.42 -7.50
CA ALA A 167 -9.11 -4.75 -6.83
C ALA A 167 -7.89 -4.63 -7.76
N MET A 168 -7.52 -5.70 -8.48
CA MET A 168 -6.47 -5.66 -9.51
C MET A 168 -6.77 -4.61 -10.59
N ALA A 169 -7.99 -4.61 -11.15
CA ALA A 169 -8.37 -3.65 -12.19
C ALA A 169 -8.29 -2.20 -11.70
N CYS A 170 -8.69 -1.92 -10.46
CA CYS A 170 -8.54 -0.59 -9.86
C CYS A 170 -7.06 -0.21 -9.69
N ASN A 171 -6.19 -1.17 -9.35
CA ASN A 171 -4.75 -0.91 -9.22
C ASN A 171 -4.12 -0.60 -10.59
N ILE A 172 -4.42 -1.40 -11.60
CA ILE A 172 -3.95 -1.15 -12.98
C ILE A 172 -4.46 0.19 -13.50
N MET A 173 -5.73 0.51 -13.26
CA MET A 173 -6.31 1.78 -13.65
C MET A 173 -5.61 2.97 -12.98
N ALA A 174 -5.37 2.91 -11.67
CA ALA A 174 -4.66 3.96 -10.94
C ALA A 174 -3.23 4.16 -11.48
N ALA A 175 -2.50 3.07 -11.71
CA ALA A 175 -1.17 3.10 -12.31
C ALA A 175 -1.16 3.67 -13.73
N SER A 176 -2.13 3.29 -14.57
CA SER A 176 -2.25 3.80 -15.95
C SER A 176 -2.57 5.29 -15.97
N ILE A 177 -3.49 5.76 -15.10
CA ILE A 177 -3.81 7.18 -14.98
C ILE A 177 -2.57 7.97 -14.55
N ASN A 178 -1.83 7.46 -13.58
CA ASN A 178 -0.60 8.13 -13.14
C ASN A 178 0.40 8.26 -14.29
N ILE A 179 0.74 7.17 -15.01
CA ILE A 179 1.70 7.18 -16.12
C ILE A 179 1.30 8.21 -17.19
N VAL A 180 0.01 8.26 -17.55
CA VAL A 180 -0.49 9.23 -18.53
C VAL A 180 -0.37 10.67 -18.02
N LEU A 181 -0.74 10.90 -16.76
CA LEU A 181 -0.68 12.23 -16.16
C LEU A 181 0.76 12.68 -15.89
N ASP A 182 1.68 11.77 -15.52
CA ASP A 182 3.11 12.07 -15.40
C ASP A 182 3.67 12.58 -16.72
N TYR A 183 3.37 11.89 -17.83
CA TYR A 183 3.79 12.35 -19.15
C TYR A 183 3.25 13.75 -19.45
N LEU A 184 1.95 13.98 -19.26
CA LEU A 184 1.32 15.27 -19.56
C LEU A 184 1.86 16.40 -18.66
N PHE A 185 1.98 16.15 -17.34
CA PHE A 185 2.35 17.20 -16.39
C PHE A 185 3.84 17.53 -16.43
N ILE A 186 4.69 16.52 -16.68
CA ILE A 186 6.15 16.71 -16.72
C ILE A 186 6.59 17.24 -18.09
N PHE A 187 6.17 16.61 -19.19
CA PHE A 187 6.72 16.90 -20.51
C PHE A 187 5.92 17.95 -21.29
N GLU A 188 4.58 17.91 -21.22
CA GLU A 188 3.74 18.83 -21.99
C GLU A 188 3.46 20.15 -21.24
N PHE A 189 3.16 20.06 -19.93
CA PHE A 189 2.80 21.25 -19.13
C PHE A 189 3.99 21.84 -18.37
N GLY A 190 5.09 21.10 -18.22
CA GLY A 190 6.28 21.59 -17.53
C GLY A 190 6.10 21.85 -16.03
N TRP A 191 5.17 21.13 -15.36
CA TRP A 191 4.88 21.33 -13.94
C TRP A 191 5.95 20.73 -13.01
N GLY A 192 6.98 20.10 -13.55
CA GLY A 192 8.11 19.58 -12.78
C GLY A 192 7.70 18.59 -11.69
N LEU A 193 8.32 18.71 -10.52
CA LEU A 193 8.09 17.80 -9.37
C LEU A 193 6.67 17.88 -8.80
N ALA A 194 6.04 19.06 -8.82
CA ALA A 194 4.64 19.20 -8.44
C ALA A 194 3.74 18.37 -9.35
N GLY A 195 4.01 18.37 -10.66
CA GLY A 195 3.30 17.57 -11.65
C GLY A 195 3.34 16.06 -11.33
N ALA A 196 4.53 15.52 -11.06
CA ALA A 196 4.72 14.12 -10.67
C ALA A 196 3.93 13.76 -9.40
N ALA A 197 4.01 14.59 -8.35
CA ALA A 197 3.28 14.36 -7.11
C ALA A 197 1.75 14.41 -7.30
N ILE A 198 1.26 15.36 -8.12
CA ILE A 198 -0.17 15.50 -8.43
C ILE A 198 -0.67 14.31 -9.26
N ALA A 199 0.09 13.87 -10.27
CA ALA A 199 -0.27 12.72 -11.10
C ALA A 199 -0.44 11.44 -10.26
N THR A 200 0.53 11.18 -9.36
CA THR A 200 0.46 10.09 -8.39
C THR A 200 -0.77 10.21 -7.49
N GLY A 201 -1.02 11.39 -6.96
CA GLY A 201 -2.17 11.66 -6.10
C GLY A 201 -3.52 11.46 -6.79
N VAL A 202 -3.67 11.92 -8.02
CA VAL A 202 -4.89 11.74 -8.83
C VAL A 202 -5.14 10.27 -9.10
N GLY A 203 -4.10 9.49 -9.44
CA GLY A 203 -4.21 8.04 -9.59
C GLY A 203 -4.82 7.36 -8.37
N TYR A 204 -4.34 7.69 -7.17
CA TYR A 204 -4.88 7.15 -5.91
C TYR A 204 -6.28 7.67 -5.57
N ILE A 205 -6.60 8.93 -5.86
CA ILE A 205 -7.95 9.48 -5.66
C ILE A 205 -8.97 8.75 -6.55
N VAL A 206 -8.67 8.59 -7.83
CA VAL A 206 -9.57 7.91 -8.76
C VAL A 206 -9.72 6.43 -8.39
N GLY A 207 -8.62 5.74 -8.13
CA GLY A 207 -8.64 4.34 -7.72
C GLY A 207 -9.40 4.09 -6.43
N SER A 208 -9.17 4.91 -5.40
CA SER A 208 -9.91 4.82 -4.13
C SER A 208 -11.39 5.20 -4.30
N GLY A 209 -11.69 6.21 -5.12
CA GLY A 209 -13.06 6.63 -5.43
C GLY A 209 -13.89 5.53 -6.10
N VAL A 210 -13.30 4.82 -7.06
CA VAL A 210 -13.95 3.67 -7.74
C VAL A 210 -14.18 2.51 -6.78
N MET A 211 -13.19 2.17 -5.92
CA MET A 211 -13.35 1.14 -4.90
C MET A 211 -14.37 1.54 -3.83
N LEU A 212 -14.39 2.80 -3.42
CA LEU A 212 -15.38 3.32 -2.47
C LEU A 212 -16.80 3.23 -3.06
N ARG A 213 -16.97 3.63 -4.33
CA ARG A 213 -18.26 3.47 -5.04
C ARG A 213 -18.70 2.01 -5.10
N TYR A 214 -17.76 1.07 -5.33
CA TYR A 214 -18.06 -0.36 -5.27
C TYR A 214 -18.56 -0.76 -3.89
N MET A 215 -17.87 -0.37 -2.82
CA MET A 215 -18.24 -0.69 -1.45
C MET A 215 -19.60 -0.12 -1.04
N LEU A 216 -19.95 1.06 -1.54
CA LEU A 216 -21.23 1.71 -1.23
C LEU A 216 -22.42 1.13 -2.01
N ARG A 217 -22.22 0.70 -3.28
CA ARG A 217 -23.31 0.32 -4.17
C ARG A 217 -23.40 -1.17 -4.51
N HIS A 218 -22.26 -1.86 -4.55
CA HIS A 218 -22.17 -3.22 -5.09
C HIS A 218 -21.74 -4.28 -4.06
N SER A 219 -21.19 -3.87 -2.91
CA SER A 219 -20.82 -4.80 -1.85
C SER A 219 -22.08 -5.47 -1.28
N ARG A 220 -22.03 -6.80 -1.12
CA ARG A 220 -23.16 -7.58 -0.57
C ARG A 220 -22.93 -8.05 0.85
N THR A 221 -21.68 -8.19 1.25
CA THR A 221 -21.31 -8.78 2.54
C THR A 221 -20.83 -7.72 3.51
N LEU A 222 -20.00 -6.83 3.06
CA LEU A 222 -19.30 -5.83 3.87
C LEU A 222 -19.79 -4.43 3.47
N HIS A 223 -20.77 -3.89 4.19
CA HIS A 223 -21.23 -2.50 3.99
C HIS A 223 -20.67 -1.60 5.07
N PHE A 224 -20.38 -0.35 4.70
CA PHE A 224 -20.08 0.66 5.70
C PHE A 224 -21.30 0.97 6.56
N VAL A 225 -21.05 1.20 7.83
CA VAL A 225 -22.09 1.48 8.83
C VAL A 225 -21.85 2.83 9.49
N LYS A 226 -22.93 3.51 9.89
CA LYS A 226 -22.83 4.79 10.59
C LYS A 226 -22.10 4.63 11.92
N PHE A 227 -21.16 5.53 12.20
CA PHE A 227 -20.51 5.62 13.49
C PHE A 227 -21.50 6.02 14.56
N LYS A 228 -21.40 5.36 15.73
CA LYS A 228 -22.04 5.84 16.95
C LYS A 228 -21.01 6.61 17.77
N THR A 229 -21.32 7.84 18.15
CA THR A 229 -20.44 8.77 18.88
C THR A 229 -20.57 8.64 20.41
N SER A 230 -21.27 7.63 20.93
CA SER A 230 -21.37 7.37 22.37
C SER A 230 -19.99 7.05 22.96
N TYR A 231 -19.72 7.46 24.21
CA TYR A 231 -18.47 7.18 24.92
C TYR A 231 -18.09 5.68 24.91
N LYS A 232 -19.07 4.78 25.10
CA LYS A 232 -18.85 3.32 24.96
C LYS A 232 -18.39 2.94 23.56
N SER A 233 -18.97 3.56 22.52
CA SER A 233 -18.58 3.28 21.14
C SER A 233 -17.17 3.77 20.83
N LEU A 234 -16.79 4.95 21.29
CA LEU A 234 -15.43 5.49 21.11
C LEU A 234 -14.39 4.61 21.82
N ARG A 235 -14.64 4.17 23.04
CA ARG A 235 -13.75 3.25 23.77
C ARG A 235 -13.60 1.90 23.03
N LEU A 236 -14.69 1.35 22.49
CA LEU A 236 -14.65 0.12 21.69
C LEU A 236 -13.90 0.33 20.37
N THR A 237 -14.07 1.48 19.74
CA THR A 237 -13.33 1.85 18.53
C THR A 237 -11.83 1.91 18.81
N ALA A 238 -11.40 2.59 19.87
CA ALA A 238 -10.00 2.67 20.26
C ALA A 238 -9.41 1.27 20.51
N ARG A 239 -10.14 0.39 21.22
CA ARG A 239 -9.72 -0.99 21.46
C ARG A 239 -9.60 -1.78 20.17
N ASN A 240 -10.57 -1.68 19.25
CA ASN A 240 -10.54 -2.38 17.97
C ASN A 240 -9.39 -1.88 17.10
N LEU A 241 -9.14 -0.57 17.07
CA LEU A 241 -7.98 0.00 16.39
C LEU A 241 -6.67 -0.51 16.97
N GLY A 242 -6.56 -0.63 18.29
CA GLY A 242 -5.40 -1.23 18.95
C GLY A 242 -5.14 -2.67 18.46
N TYR A 243 -6.17 -3.50 18.33
CA TYR A 243 -6.05 -4.85 17.75
C TYR A 243 -5.66 -4.81 16.26
N MET A 244 -6.25 -3.92 15.47
CA MET A 244 -5.92 -3.77 14.05
C MET A 244 -4.48 -3.31 13.88
N THR A 245 -4.03 -2.34 14.68
CA THR A 245 -2.63 -1.88 14.71
C THR A 245 -1.69 -3.02 15.06
N TYR A 246 -1.96 -3.76 16.14
CA TYR A 246 -1.13 -4.89 16.57
C TYR A 246 -0.98 -5.96 15.47
N ILE A 247 -2.08 -6.34 14.82
CA ILE A 247 -2.08 -7.35 13.75
C ILE A 247 -1.40 -6.83 12.48
N GLY A 248 -1.61 -5.55 12.15
CA GLY A 248 -1.09 -4.95 10.93
C GLY A 248 0.32 -4.35 11.08
N PHE A 249 0.83 -4.16 12.30
CA PHE A 249 2.12 -3.55 12.57
C PHE A 249 3.30 -4.18 11.82
N PRO A 250 3.38 -5.51 11.64
CA PRO A 250 4.43 -6.12 10.83
C PRO A 250 4.46 -5.61 9.37
N ALA A 251 3.30 -5.25 8.80
CA ALA A 251 3.25 -4.70 7.44
C ALA A 251 3.85 -3.29 7.37
N LEU A 252 3.55 -2.43 8.35
CA LEU A 252 4.20 -1.12 8.49
C LEU A 252 5.72 -1.28 8.69
N LEU A 253 6.12 -2.17 9.60
CA LEU A 253 7.53 -2.41 9.90
C LEU A 253 8.30 -2.88 8.66
N SER A 254 7.69 -3.72 7.82
CA SER A 254 8.30 -4.19 6.57
C SER A 254 8.56 -3.03 5.59
N GLU A 255 7.62 -2.10 5.44
CA GLU A 255 7.79 -0.92 4.58
C GLU A 255 8.88 0.02 5.14
N LEU A 256 8.88 0.27 6.45
CA LEU A 256 9.90 1.10 7.10
C LEU A 256 11.29 0.44 7.05
N ALA A 257 11.38 -0.89 7.14
CA ALA A 257 12.65 -1.62 7.04
C ALA A 257 13.30 -1.43 5.67
N ILE A 258 12.52 -1.45 4.58
CA ILE A 258 13.04 -1.15 3.23
C ILE A 258 13.56 0.28 3.15
N SER A 259 12.81 1.22 3.68
CA SER A 259 13.25 2.63 3.74
C SER A 259 14.57 2.79 4.51
N CYS A 260 14.67 2.16 5.67
CA CYS A 260 15.92 2.14 6.45
C CYS A 260 17.07 1.49 5.68
N LEU A 261 16.81 0.37 5.00
CA LEU A 261 17.83 -0.31 4.19
C LEU A 261 18.36 0.60 3.07
N MET A 262 17.46 1.32 2.38
CA MET A 262 17.86 2.28 1.34
C MET A 262 18.71 3.41 1.90
N VAL A 263 18.31 4.01 3.01
CA VAL A 263 19.06 5.11 3.64
C VAL A 263 20.44 4.66 4.14
N VAL A 264 20.49 3.55 4.88
CA VAL A 264 21.75 2.98 5.40
C VAL A 264 22.66 2.53 4.26
N GLY A 265 22.10 1.92 3.22
CA GLY A 265 22.83 1.52 2.03
C GLY A 265 23.47 2.71 1.34
N ASN A 266 22.70 3.75 1.03
CA ASN A 266 23.21 4.98 0.43
C ASN A 266 24.38 5.58 1.25
N TYR A 267 24.18 5.71 2.56
CA TYR A 267 25.23 6.24 3.44
C TYR A 267 26.51 5.40 3.42
N THR A 268 26.36 4.07 3.43
CA THR A 268 27.48 3.11 3.40
C THR A 268 28.23 3.20 2.08
N PHE A 269 27.52 3.19 0.95
CA PHE A 269 28.16 3.28 -0.37
C PHE A 269 28.84 4.61 -0.61
N ILE A 270 28.26 5.74 -0.15
CA ILE A 270 28.93 7.05 -0.19
C ILE A 270 30.27 6.99 0.56
N ARG A 271 30.28 6.39 1.74
CA ARG A 271 31.47 6.35 2.60
C ARG A 271 32.60 5.48 2.04
N TYR A 272 32.29 4.32 1.41
CA TYR A 272 33.31 3.35 1.00
C TYR A 272 33.68 3.41 -0.47
N THR A 273 32.78 3.79 -1.35
CA THR A 273 32.97 3.74 -2.82
C THR A 273 32.72 5.09 -3.52
N GLY A 274 32.31 6.11 -2.77
CA GLY A 274 32.06 7.43 -3.31
C GLY A 274 30.84 7.46 -4.27
N LYS A 275 30.85 8.41 -5.20
CA LYS A 275 29.73 8.65 -6.13
C LYS A 275 29.40 7.45 -7.03
N ASP A 276 30.41 6.72 -7.50
CA ASP A 276 30.21 5.59 -8.41
C ASP A 276 29.49 4.41 -7.72
N GLY A 277 29.83 4.19 -6.45
CA GLY A 277 29.16 3.16 -5.65
C GLY A 277 27.69 3.48 -5.38
N VAL A 278 27.36 4.75 -5.18
CA VAL A 278 25.97 5.19 -5.01
C VAL A 278 25.19 4.99 -6.31
N ALA A 279 25.78 5.28 -7.46
CA ALA A 279 25.16 5.06 -8.76
C ALA A 279 24.82 3.56 -8.97
N ALA A 280 25.78 2.67 -8.67
CA ALA A 280 25.56 1.22 -8.75
C ALA A 280 24.48 0.73 -7.75
N TYR A 281 24.50 1.24 -6.51
CA TYR A 281 23.49 0.89 -5.51
C TYR A 281 22.09 1.41 -5.88
N SER A 282 21.99 2.57 -6.52
CA SER A 282 20.73 3.11 -7.01
C SER A 282 20.03 2.18 -7.99
N ILE A 283 20.78 1.50 -8.86
CA ILE A 283 20.23 0.49 -9.78
C ILE A 283 19.62 -0.68 -8.97
N ALA A 284 20.33 -1.16 -7.95
CA ALA A 284 19.82 -2.21 -7.07
C ALA A 284 18.54 -1.77 -6.33
N CYS A 285 18.47 -0.49 -5.89
CA CYS A 285 17.29 0.08 -5.24
C CYS A 285 16.04 0.09 -6.13
N TYR A 286 16.16 0.07 -7.45
CA TYR A 286 15.00 -0.08 -8.36
C TYR A 286 14.58 -1.53 -8.55
N ILE A 287 15.48 -2.51 -8.38
CA ILE A 287 15.16 -3.94 -8.51
C ILE A 287 14.49 -4.48 -7.25
N PHE A 288 14.98 -4.10 -6.07
CA PHE A 288 14.44 -4.56 -4.78
C PHE A 288 12.93 -4.38 -4.62
N PRO A 289 12.32 -3.23 -4.95
CA PRO A 289 10.89 -3.04 -4.85
C PRO A 289 10.07 -4.01 -5.69
N ILE A 290 10.56 -4.43 -6.87
CA ILE A 290 9.85 -5.39 -7.74
C ILE A 290 9.70 -6.73 -7.02
N ILE A 291 10.82 -7.25 -6.51
CA ILE A 291 10.86 -8.52 -5.78
C ILE A 291 9.94 -8.43 -4.55
N PHE A 292 10.08 -7.35 -3.79
CA PHE A 292 9.28 -7.11 -2.60
C PHE A 292 7.78 -7.02 -2.90
N MET A 293 7.38 -6.39 -3.99
CA MET A 293 5.99 -6.31 -4.40
C MET A 293 5.40 -7.68 -4.77
N VAL A 294 6.17 -8.57 -5.38
CA VAL A 294 5.74 -9.94 -5.64
C VAL A 294 5.48 -10.69 -4.33
N TYR A 295 6.40 -10.61 -3.37
CA TYR A 295 6.21 -11.23 -2.04
C TYR A 295 5.01 -10.63 -1.30
N ASN A 296 4.83 -9.33 -1.33
CA ASN A 296 3.64 -8.67 -0.80
C ASN A 296 2.35 -9.20 -1.47
N GLY A 297 2.37 -9.41 -2.78
CA GLY A 297 1.26 -10.01 -3.52
C GLY A 297 0.90 -11.42 -3.02
N ILE A 298 1.90 -12.25 -2.74
CA ILE A 298 1.71 -13.60 -2.19
C ILE A 298 1.09 -13.53 -0.80
N ILE A 299 1.63 -12.70 0.10
CA ILE A 299 1.13 -12.50 1.47
C ILE A 299 -0.32 -12.00 1.45
N GLN A 300 -0.61 -10.98 0.68
CA GLN A 300 -1.93 -10.38 0.56
C GLN A 300 -2.96 -11.33 -0.08
N SER A 301 -2.51 -12.33 -0.85
CA SER A 301 -3.38 -13.36 -1.43
C SER A 301 -3.77 -14.42 -0.40
N ALA A 302 -2.85 -14.81 0.45
CA ALA A 302 -3.08 -15.84 1.48
C ALA A 302 -3.86 -15.29 2.68
N GLN A 303 -3.68 -14.01 3.03
CA GLN A 303 -4.22 -13.39 4.23
C GLN A 303 -5.74 -13.57 4.40
N PRO A 304 -6.62 -13.28 3.41
CA PRO A 304 -8.07 -13.44 3.60
C PRO A 304 -8.48 -14.90 3.77
N ILE A 305 -7.74 -15.84 3.16
CA ILE A 305 -7.99 -17.29 3.26
C ILE A 305 -7.63 -17.77 4.66
N ILE A 306 -6.44 -17.42 5.14
CA ILE A 306 -5.93 -17.82 6.45
C ILE A 306 -6.82 -17.25 7.55
N SER A 307 -7.08 -15.94 7.54
CA SER A 307 -7.84 -15.26 8.58
C SER A 307 -9.29 -15.74 8.66
N TYR A 308 -9.94 -16.00 7.52
CA TYR A 308 -11.29 -16.53 7.49
C TYR A 308 -11.35 -17.95 8.06
N ASN A 309 -10.49 -18.86 7.61
CA ASN A 309 -10.46 -20.23 8.08
C ASN A 309 -10.06 -20.34 9.56
N TYR A 310 -9.17 -19.46 10.04
CA TYR A 310 -8.85 -19.31 11.46
C TYR A 310 -10.10 -18.94 12.27
N GLY A 311 -10.81 -17.90 11.84
CA GLY A 311 -12.07 -17.48 12.49
C GLY A 311 -13.18 -18.53 12.49
N ALA A 312 -13.19 -19.40 11.48
CA ALA A 312 -14.12 -20.53 11.35
C ALA A 312 -13.71 -21.78 12.15
N GLY A 313 -12.55 -21.79 12.83
CA GLY A 313 -11.99 -22.97 13.51
C GLY A 313 -11.40 -24.02 12.58
N LEU A 314 -11.26 -23.74 11.28
CA LEU A 314 -10.76 -24.67 10.24
C LEU A 314 -9.23 -24.57 10.13
N MET A 315 -8.50 -24.88 11.22
CA MET A 315 -7.06 -24.67 11.35
C MET A 315 -6.24 -25.38 10.27
N ARG A 316 -6.63 -26.61 9.87
CA ARG A 316 -5.95 -27.37 8.82
C ARG A 316 -5.95 -26.59 7.50
N ARG A 317 -7.09 -26.06 7.09
CA ARG A 317 -7.20 -25.26 5.86
C ARG A 317 -6.37 -23.95 5.91
N GLY A 318 -6.30 -23.33 7.09
CA GLY A 318 -5.43 -22.17 7.30
C GLY A 318 -3.95 -22.52 7.16
N ARG A 319 -3.51 -23.67 7.71
CA ARG A 319 -2.14 -24.19 7.54
C ARG A 319 -1.82 -24.53 6.09
N ASP A 320 -2.76 -25.18 5.38
CA ASP A 320 -2.59 -25.50 3.97
C ASP A 320 -2.40 -24.23 3.12
N ALA A 321 -3.19 -23.19 3.37
CA ALA A 321 -3.04 -21.89 2.68
C ALA A 321 -1.70 -21.22 3.00
N PHE A 322 -1.24 -21.29 4.24
CA PHE A 322 0.07 -20.78 4.66
C PHE A 322 1.22 -21.55 3.99
N ALA A 323 1.16 -22.88 3.98
CA ALA A 323 2.17 -23.71 3.32
C ALA A 323 2.25 -23.45 1.82
N MET A 324 1.10 -23.25 1.14
CA MET A 324 1.07 -22.87 -0.27
C MET A 324 1.71 -21.50 -0.50
N ALA A 325 1.43 -20.52 0.36
CA ALA A 325 2.03 -19.19 0.25
C ALA A 325 3.55 -19.24 0.45
N LEU A 326 4.01 -19.99 1.45
CA LEU A 326 5.43 -20.19 1.74
C LEU A 326 6.14 -20.90 0.59
N GLY A 327 5.55 -21.99 0.06
CA GLY A 327 6.09 -22.72 -1.10
C GLY A 327 6.16 -21.83 -2.35
N THR A 328 5.14 -21.03 -2.62
CA THR A 328 5.14 -20.07 -3.74
C THR A 328 6.23 -19.03 -3.56
N ALA A 329 6.38 -18.47 -2.35
CA ALA A 329 7.43 -17.50 -2.05
C ALA A 329 8.84 -18.11 -2.23
N PHE A 330 9.03 -19.35 -1.80
CA PHE A 330 10.30 -20.09 -1.97
C PHE A 330 10.63 -20.31 -3.46
N VAL A 331 9.66 -20.76 -4.25
CA VAL A 331 9.83 -20.96 -5.70
C VAL A 331 10.14 -19.65 -6.41
N CYS A 332 9.44 -18.55 -6.06
CA CYS A 332 9.75 -17.23 -6.59
C CYS A 332 11.17 -16.78 -6.20
N GLY A 333 11.62 -17.07 -4.97
CA GLY A 333 12.98 -16.78 -4.54
C GLY A 333 14.03 -17.52 -5.36
N LEU A 334 13.84 -18.81 -5.59
CA LEU A 334 14.74 -19.60 -6.44
C LEU A 334 14.79 -19.07 -7.89
N ALA A 335 13.66 -18.66 -8.44
CA ALA A 335 13.59 -18.09 -9.80
C ALA A 335 14.26 -16.72 -9.94
N VAL A 336 14.47 -16.00 -8.84
CA VAL A 336 15.16 -14.68 -8.83
C VAL A 336 16.69 -14.87 -8.68
N PHE A 337 17.12 -15.92 -7.98
CA PHE A 337 18.54 -16.18 -7.68
C PHE A 337 19.20 -17.24 -8.58
N GLY A 338 18.42 -17.95 -9.39
CA GLY A 338 18.88 -18.92 -10.39
C GLY A 338 18.86 -18.33 -11.78
#